data_3e64888ad593cf1ec6f15aed9e07b8ce
#
_entry.id   3e64888ad593cf1ec6f15aed9e07b8ce
#
_cell.length_a   1.000
_cell.length_b   1.000
_cell.length_c   1.000
_cell.angle_alpha   90.00
_cell.angle_beta   90.00
_cell.angle_gamma   90.00
#
_symmetry.space_group_name_H-M   'P 1'
#
loop_
_entity.id
_entity.type
_entity.pdbx_description
1 polymer ?
#
loop_
_entity_poly.entity_id
_entity_poly.type
_entity_poly.pdbx_seq_one_letter_code
_entity_poly.pdbx_strand_id
1 'polypeptide(L)'
;LRDITPVQDKDVLLNMDRHTVVLIKEMTDVETIDDLHQFAQALQETLMGETAHQMTVGIGKMRRTIDELRDSYNEARRAIEVGRIFKPEESIYIYSRLILERFLMELPQDISAYYHGLLFNRKNQRLFNEEMLYTIEMFFKKDLNLSDTARQLYIHRNTLVYRLDKVQRQTGLDLRSFDDAIT
;
A
#
# COMPACT_ATOMS: atom_id res chain seq x y z
N LEU A 1 -23.15 6.11 11.80
CA LEU A 1 -22.53 4.78 11.58
C LEU A 1 -23.45 3.64 12.01
N ARG A 2 -24.03 3.66 13.22
CA ARG A 2 -24.92 2.56 13.66
C ARG A 2 -26.15 2.36 12.78
N ASP A 3 -26.65 3.41 12.16
CA ASP A 3 -27.85 3.37 11.30
C ASP A 3 -27.52 3.03 9.83
N ILE A 4 -26.25 3.04 9.47
CA ILE A 4 -25.76 2.96 8.07
C ILE A 4 -25.08 1.61 7.79
N THR A 5 -24.53 0.97 8.82
CA THR A 5 -23.85 -0.33 8.65
C THR A 5 -24.69 -1.47 9.16
N PRO A 6 -24.70 -2.62 8.49
CA PRO A 6 -25.15 -3.86 9.10
C PRO A 6 -24.13 -4.29 10.17
N VAL A 7 -24.08 -3.52 11.28
CA VAL A 7 -23.34 -3.92 12.48
C VAL A 7 -24.06 -5.16 12.99
N GLN A 8 -23.37 -6.30 12.99
CA GLN A 8 -23.91 -7.51 13.57
C GLN A 8 -24.05 -7.34 15.08
N ASP A 9 -24.93 -8.10 15.73
CA ASP A 9 -25.23 -7.96 17.17
C ASP A 9 -24.00 -8.03 18.09
N LYS A 10 -22.87 -8.53 17.57
CA LYS A 10 -21.61 -8.68 18.32
C LYS A 10 -20.52 -7.68 17.95
N ASP A 11 -20.74 -6.87 16.93
CA ASP A 11 -19.80 -5.83 16.55
C ASP A 11 -19.84 -4.66 17.54
N VAL A 12 -18.66 -4.11 17.86
CA VAL A 12 -18.56 -2.98 18.81
C VAL A 12 -17.98 -1.76 18.11
N LEU A 13 -18.73 -0.66 18.17
CA LEU A 13 -18.32 0.63 17.63
C LEU A 13 -17.89 1.57 18.76
N LEU A 14 -16.66 2.06 18.71
CA LEU A 14 -16.07 2.96 19.69
C LEU A 14 -15.69 4.29 19.03
N ASN A 15 -16.16 5.40 19.61
CA ASN A 15 -15.69 6.74 19.26
C ASN A 15 -14.45 7.07 20.09
N MET A 16 -13.30 7.18 19.47
CA MET A 16 -12.05 7.53 20.15
C MET A 16 -11.89 9.05 20.27
N ASP A 17 -12.22 9.77 19.20
CA ASP A 17 -12.19 11.23 19.14
C ASP A 17 -13.12 11.74 18.02
N ARG A 18 -13.02 13.04 17.66
CA ARG A 18 -13.86 13.67 16.63
C ARG A 18 -13.60 13.15 15.21
N HIS A 19 -12.47 12.48 14.97
CA HIS A 19 -12.01 12.06 13.67
C HIS A 19 -11.75 10.56 13.57
N THR A 20 -11.80 9.85 14.68
CA THR A 20 -11.41 8.44 14.77
C THR A 20 -12.52 7.60 15.38
N VAL A 21 -12.97 6.65 14.59
CA VAL A 21 -13.92 5.62 15.02
C VAL A 21 -13.25 4.25 14.88
N VAL A 22 -13.41 3.40 15.86
CA VAL A 22 -12.91 2.03 15.86
C VAL A 22 -14.09 1.08 15.80
N LEU A 23 -14.07 0.21 14.81
CA LEU A 23 -14.99 -0.92 14.70
C LEU A 23 -14.25 -2.20 15.11
N ILE A 24 -14.72 -2.84 16.17
CA ILE A 24 -14.32 -4.20 16.52
C ILE A 24 -15.36 -5.11 15.90
N LYS A 25 -14.95 -5.83 14.84
CA LYS A 25 -15.82 -6.71 14.08
C LYS A 25 -15.60 -8.16 14.51
N GLU A 26 -16.67 -8.86 14.84
CA GLU A 26 -16.62 -10.31 14.99
C GLU A 26 -16.38 -10.95 13.61
N MET A 27 -15.41 -11.87 13.53
CA MET A 27 -15.10 -12.63 12.34
C MET A 27 -15.38 -14.11 12.59
N THR A 28 -15.99 -14.76 11.61
CA THR A 28 -16.16 -16.21 11.63
C THR A 28 -14.92 -16.91 11.08
N ASP A 29 -14.73 -18.18 11.38
CA ASP A 29 -13.57 -18.96 10.88
C ASP A 29 -13.53 -19.11 9.34
N VAL A 30 -14.59 -18.74 8.64
CA VAL A 30 -14.71 -18.81 7.18
C VAL A 30 -14.37 -17.48 6.51
N GLU A 31 -14.48 -16.35 7.22
CA GLU A 31 -14.20 -15.02 6.69
C GLU A 31 -12.70 -14.78 6.57
N THR A 32 -12.32 -14.15 5.48
CA THR A 32 -10.92 -13.87 5.12
C THR A 32 -10.59 -12.39 5.27
N ILE A 33 -9.32 -12.06 5.12
CA ILE A 33 -8.88 -10.67 5.07
C ILE A 33 -9.42 -9.92 3.83
N ASP A 34 -9.74 -10.65 2.76
CA ASP A 34 -10.36 -10.07 1.56
C ASP A 34 -11.82 -9.69 1.81
N ASP A 35 -12.55 -10.48 2.61
CA ASP A 35 -13.91 -10.14 3.02
C ASP A 35 -13.92 -8.87 3.89
N LEU A 36 -12.94 -8.71 4.79
CA LEU A 36 -12.76 -7.46 5.54
C LEU A 36 -12.45 -6.27 4.64
N HIS A 37 -11.66 -6.46 3.60
CA HIS A 37 -11.38 -5.41 2.64
C HIS A 37 -12.64 -4.98 1.89
N GLN A 38 -13.42 -5.94 1.39
CA GLN A 38 -14.70 -5.66 0.72
C GLN A 38 -15.70 -4.98 1.66
N PHE A 39 -15.79 -5.43 2.91
CA PHE A 39 -16.61 -4.79 3.91
C PHE A 39 -16.18 -3.32 4.14
N ALA A 40 -14.88 -3.06 4.26
CA ALA A 40 -14.35 -1.72 4.43
C ALA A 40 -14.64 -0.81 3.22
N GLN A 41 -14.58 -1.36 1.99
CA GLN A 41 -14.98 -0.65 0.78
C GLN A 41 -16.47 -0.26 0.79
N ALA A 42 -17.34 -1.22 1.07
CA ALA A 42 -18.78 -0.96 1.14
C ALA A 42 -19.14 0.07 2.22
N LEU A 43 -18.46 0.01 3.37
CA LEU A 43 -18.61 1.00 4.44
C LEU A 43 -18.16 2.39 3.98
N GLN A 44 -17.04 2.48 3.30
CA GLN A 44 -16.48 3.73 2.79
C GLN A 44 -17.39 4.37 1.73
N GLU A 45 -17.89 3.58 0.78
CA GLU A 45 -18.84 4.02 -0.26
C GLU A 45 -20.13 4.55 0.35
N THR A 46 -20.69 3.83 1.33
CA THR A 46 -21.92 4.24 2.02
C THR A 46 -21.73 5.57 2.76
N LEU A 47 -20.63 5.70 3.52
CA LEU A 47 -20.35 6.93 4.26
C LEU A 47 -20.02 8.11 3.35
N MET A 48 -19.33 7.88 2.24
CA MET A 48 -19.02 8.92 1.26
C MET A 48 -20.31 9.45 0.61
N GLY A 49 -21.28 8.56 0.32
CA GLY A 49 -22.60 8.95 -0.20
C GLY A 49 -23.41 9.82 0.74
N GLU A 50 -23.31 9.58 2.06
CA GLU A 50 -24.11 10.31 3.06
C GLU A 50 -23.42 11.56 3.62
N THR A 51 -22.11 11.58 3.74
CA THR A 51 -21.37 12.64 4.42
C THR A 51 -20.51 13.50 3.53
N ALA A 52 -20.29 13.08 2.28
CA ALA A 52 -19.34 13.68 1.33
C ALA A 52 -17.88 13.77 1.89
N HIS A 53 -17.55 13.00 2.93
CA HIS A 53 -16.21 12.96 3.52
C HIS A 53 -15.49 11.69 3.11
N GLN A 54 -14.25 11.86 2.63
CA GLN A 54 -13.37 10.74 2.35
C GLN A 54 -12.80 10.18 3.67
N MET A 55 -12.94 8.88 3.86
CA MET A 55 -12.49 8.18 5.05
C MET A 55 -11.26 7.30 4.71
N THR A 56 -10.29 7.28 5.61
CA THR A 56 -9.18 6.33 5.55
C THR A 56 -9.43 5.19 6.54
N VAL A 57 -9.25 3.95 6.10
CA VAL A 57 -9.46 2.75 6.91
C VAL A 57 -8.16 2.01 7.11
N GLY A 58 -7.86 1.68 8.36
CA GLY A 58 -6.78 0.76 8.72
C GLY A 58 -7.35 -0.53 9.28
N ILE A 59 -6.82 -1.67 8.85
CA ILE A 59 -7.22 -3.00 9.30
C ILE A 59 -6.04 -3.68 9.98
N GLY A 60 -6.16 -3.94 11.28
CA GLY A 60 -5.21 -4.72 12.07
C GLY A 60 -5.38 -6.23 11.84
N LYS A 61 -4.55 -7.03 12.48
CA LYS A 61 -4.68 -8.49 12.43
C LYS A 61 -5.86 -8.97 13.26
N MET A 62 -6.46 -10.06 12.82
CA MET A 62 -7.45 -10.77 13.61
C MET A 62 -6.84 -11.28 14.92
N ARG A 63 -7.63 -11.22 16.01
CA ARG A 63 -7.23 -11.63 17.35
C ARG A 63 -8.28 -12.55 17.93
N ARG A 64 -7.86 -13.45 18.80
CA ARG A 64 -8.76 -14.43 19.42
C ARG A 64 -9.25 -13.98 20.79
N THR A 65 -8.53 -13.09 21.44
CA THR A 65 -8.81 -12.64 22.81
C THR A 65 -8.95 -11.12 22.88
N ILE A 66 -9.71 -10.65 23.86
CA ILE A 66 -9.94 -9.22 24.11
C ILE A 66 -8.63 -8.50 24.48
N ASP A 67 -7.74 -9.16 25.20
CA ASP A 67 -6.46 -8.58 25.63
C ASP A 67 -5.56 -8.19 24.45
N GLU A 68 -5.69 -8.90 23.34
CA GLU A 68 -4.92 -8.66 22.11
C GLU A 68 -5.55 -7.56 21.22
N LEU A 69 -6.74 -7.06 21.51
CA LEU A 69 -7.40 -6.04 20.68
C LEU A 69 -6.61 -4.73 20.62
N ARG A 70 -5.88 -4.41 21.69
CA ARG A 70 -4.98 -3.25 21.71
C ARG A 70 -3.90 -3.34 20.64
N ASP A 71 -3.35 -4.53 20.44
CA ASP A 71 -2.32 -4.76 19.42
C ASP A 71 -2.91 -4.63 18.03
N SER A 72 -4.10 -5.21 17.79
CA SER A 72 -4.81 -5.06 16.52
C SER A 72 -5.13 -3.60 16.21
N TYR A 73 -5.53 -2.82 17.19
CA TYR A 73 -5.77 -1.38 17.03
C TYR A 73 -4.47 -0.62 16.67
N ASN A 74 -3.36 -0.91 17.36
CA ASN A 74 -2.07 -0.29 17.05
C ASN A 74 -1.59 -0.67 15.65
N GLU A 75 -1.79 -1.92 15.23
CA GLU A 75 -1.51 -2.40 13.89
C GLU A 75 -2.36 -1.68 12.84
N ALA A 76 -3.65 -1.48 13.07
CA ALA A 76 -4.54 -0.72 12.19
C ALA A 76 -4.08 0.73 12.02
N ARG A 77 -3.71 1.39 13.12
CA ARG A 77 -3.14 2.75 13.07
C ARG A 77 -1.82 2.80 12.29
N ARG A 78 -0.93 1.84 12.55
CA ARG A 78 0.34 1.73 11.84
C ARG A 78 0.14 1.48 10.35
N ALA A 79 -0.88 0.70 9.97
CA ALA A 79 -1.23 0.49 8.58
C ALA A 79 -1.61 1.80 7.88
N ILE A 80 -2.39 2.66 8.51
CA ILE A 80 -2.74 3.99 7.97
C ILE A 80 -1.49 4.86 7.81
N GLU A 81 -0.63 4.91 8.82
CA GLU A 81 0.59 5.72 8.81
C GLU A 81 1.51 5.32 7.66
N VAL A 82 1.81 4.04 7.55
CA VAL A 82 2.69 3.49 6.50
C VAL A 82 2.03 3.60 5.13
N GLY A 83 0.77 3.23 5.03
CA GLY A 83 0.03 3.21 3.78
C GLY A 83 -0.05 4.60 3.13
N ARG A 84 -0.29 5.65 3.91
CA ARG A 84 -0.31 7.04 3.41
C ARG A 84 1.01 7.48 2.79
N ILE A 85 2.13 6.91 3.22
CA ILE A 85 3.46 7.25 2.69
C ILE A 85 3.73 6.47 1.41
N PHE A 86 3.48 5.16 1.40
CA PHE A 86 3.89 4.27 0.31
C PHE A 86 2.82 4.05 -0.75
N LYS A 87 1.53 4.26 -0.40
CA LYS A 87 0.38 4.03 -1.27
C LYS A 87 -0.65 5.16 -1.10
N PRO A 88 -0.27 6.42 -1.38
CA PRO A 88 -1.12 7.60 -1.11
C PRO A 88 -2.43 7.60 -1.91
N GLU A 89 -2.52 6.85 -3.00
CA GLU A 89 -3.71 6.69 -3.82
C GLU A 89 -4.74 5.72 -3.22
N GLU A 90 -4.33 4.87 -2.27
CA GLU A 90 -5.24 3.96 -1.56
C GLU A 90 -5.84 4.67 -0.33
N SER A 91 -6.96 4.15 0.12
CA SER A 91 -7.66 4.66 1.31
C SER A 91 -7.97 3.58 2.33
N ILE A 92 -7.72 2.31 1.98
CA ILE A 92 -7.90 1.14 2.85
C ILE A 92 -6.57 0.42 2.96
N TYR A 93 -6.04 0.35 4.18
CA TYR A 93 -4.72 -0.21 4.46
C TYR A 93 -4.82 -1.41 5.39
N ILE A 94 -4.34 -2.55 4.92
CA ILE A 94 -4.34 -3.81 5.67
C ILE A 94 -2.94 -4.07 6.21
N TYR A 95 -2.79 -4.12 7.52
CA TYR A 95 -1.48 -4.25 8.18
C TYR A 95 -0.67 -5.46 7.71
N SER A 96 -1.33 -6.61 7.50
CA SER A 96 -0.65 -7.82 7.03
C SER A 96 -0.15 -7.75 5.57
N ARG A 97 -0.67 -6.82 4.77
CA ARG A 97 -0.27 -6.61 3.37
C ARG A 97 0.85 -5.58 3.18
N LEU A 98 1.18 -4.83 4.23
CA LEU A 98 2.21 -3.78 4.21
C LEU A 98 3.54 -4.26 4.82
N ILE A 99 3.94 -5.51 4.56
CA ILE A 99 5.14 -6.09 5.19
C ILE A 99 6.40 -5.35 4.74
N LEU A 100 6.56 -5.15 3.43
CA LEU A 100 7.72 -4.48 2.85
C LEU A 100 7.75 -2.99 3.25
N GLU A 101 6.63 -2.32 3.14
CA GLU A 101 6.51 -0.89 3.46
C GLU A 101 6.84 -0.61 4.93
N ARG A 102 6.37 -1.49 5.83
CA ARG A 102 6.71 -1.40 7.27
C ARG A 102 8.18 -1.65 7.52
N PHE A 103 8.75 -2.66 6.86
CA PHE A 103 10.19 -2.94 6.94
C PHE A 103 11.01 -1.71 6.48
N LEU A 104 10.64 -1.09 5.36
CA LEU A 104 11.31 0.12 4.86
C LEU A 104 11.19 1.30 5.82
N MET A 105 10.03 1.45 6.49
CA MET A 105 9.83 2.48 7.52
C MET A 105 10.69 2.31 8.77
N GLU A 106 11.10 1.08 9.07
CA GLU A 106 11.91 0.74 10.25
C GLU A 106 13.41 0.81 9.97
N LEU A 107 13.83 1.03 8.70
CA LEU A 107 15.24 1.18 8.36
C LEU A 107 15.82 2.44 9.04
N PRO A 108 16.98 2.33 9.68
CA PRO A 108 17.72 3.48 10.18
C PRO A 108 17.98 4.50 9.07
N GLN A 109 17.92 5.79 9.43
CA GLN A 109 18.03 6.88 8.45
C GLN A 109 19.36 6.87 7.68
N ASP A 110 20.45 6.49 8.33
CA ASP A 110 21.78 6.37 7.73
C ASP A 110 21.81 5.26 6.67
N ILE A 111 21.17 4.13 6.92
CA ILE A 111 21.05 3.02 5.96
C ILE A 111 20.19 3.47 4.76
N SER A 112 19.03 4.07 5.01
CA SER A 112 18.17 4.60 3.96
C SER A 112 18.90 5.65 3.10
N ALA A 113 19.61 6.59 3.72
CA ALA A 113 20.38 7.61 3.03
C ALA A 113 21.53 7.02 2.19
N TYR A 114 22.20 5.98 2.68
CA TYR A 114 23.25 5.29 1.93
C TYR A 114 22.69 4.68 0.63
N TYR A 115 21.62 3.89 0.70
CA TYR A 115 21.02 3.28 -0.49
C TYR A 115 20.41 4.31 -1.44
N HIS A 116 19.77 5.34 -0.90
CA HIS A 116 19.30 6.47 -1.71
C HIS A 116 20.46 7.11 -2.48
N GLY A 117 21.62 7.34 -1.83
CA GLY A 117 22.80 7.90 -2.48
C GLY A 117 23.43 7.02 -3.56
N LEU A 118 23.31 5.69 -3.46
CA LEU A 118 23.76 4.76 -4.49
C LEU A 118 22.92 4.90 -5.78
N LEU A 119 21.60 4.98 -5.65
CA LEU A 119 20.67 5.02 -6.78
C LEU A 119 20.49 6.44 -7.32
N PHE A 120 20.34 7.44 -6.45
CA PHE A 120 20.05 8.83 -6.79
C PHE A 120 21.28 9.75 -6.71
N ASN A 121 22.44 9.26 -7.16
CA ASN A 121 23.65 10.07 -7.27
C ASN A 121 23.52 11.11 -8.42
N ARG A 122 24.45 12.08 -8.47
CA ARG A 122 24.44 13.17 -9.47
C ARG A 122 24.38 12.68 -10.92
N LYS A 123 24.88 11.47 -11.23
CA LYS A 123 24.87 10.91 -12.58
C LYS A 123 23.48 10.38 -12.95
N ASN A 124 22.76 9.83 -11.97
CA ASN A 124 21.47 9.14 -12.17
C ASN A 124 20.26 10.05 -11.90
N GLN A 125 20.45 11.20 -11.26
CA GLN A 125 19.34 12.08 -10.87
C GLN A 125 18.44 12.50 -12.04
N ARG A 126 19.04 12.72 -13.24
CA ARG A 126 18.27 13.06 -14.44
C ARG A 126 17.59 11.86 -15.11
N LEU A 127 17.98 10.65 -14.75
CA LEU A 127 17.34 9.43 -15.22
C LEU A 127 15.97 9.26 -14.58
N PHE A 128 15.89 9.42 -13.28
CA PHE A 128 14.70 9.18 -12.47
C PHE A 128 13.75 10.39 -12.46
N ASN A 129 13.38 10.85 -13.66
CA ASN A 129 12.30 11.81 -13.82
C ASN A 129 10.92 11.12 -13.60
N GLU A 130 9.87 11.90 -13.48
CA GLU A 130 8.51 11.38 -13.24
C GLU A 130 8.09 10.31 -14.26
N GLU A 131 8.41 10.51 -15.53
CA GLU A 131 8.08 9.56 -16.60
C GLU A 131 8.79 8.21 -16.41
N MET A 132 10.07 8.24 -16.02
CA MET A 132 10.84 7.02 -15.77
C MET A 132 10.38 6.31 -14.50
N LEU A 133 10.15 7.05 -13.42
CA LEU A 133 9.64 6.50 -12.17
C LEU A 133 8.27 5.84 -12.40
N TYR A 134 7.37 6.50 -13.10
CA TYR A 134 6.08 5.93 -13.48
C TYR A 134 6.22 4.68 -14.36
N THR A 135 7.20 4.66 -15.28
CA THR A 135 7.48 3.48 -16.10
C THR A 135 7.92 2.29 -15.24
N ILE A 136 8.83 2.52 -14.28
CA ILE A 136 9.33 1.48 -13.36
C ILE A 136 8.20 0.98 -12.47
N GLU A 137 7.42 1.88 -11.90
CA GLU A 137 6.27 1.53 -11.07
C GLU A 137 5.27 0.65 -11.81
N MET A 138 4.90 1.02 -13.04
CA MET A 138 3.99 0.22 -13.87
C MET A 138 4.61 -1.13 -14.24
N PHE A 139 5.91 -1.20 -14.47
CA PHE A 139 6.60 -2.44 -14.77
C PHE A 139 6.54 -3.42 -13.57
N PHE A 140 6.72 -2.93 -12.34
CA PHE A 140 6.56 -3.73 -11.13
C PHE A 140 5.10 -4.09 -10.86
N LYS A 141 4.16 -3.17 -11.01
CA LYS A 141 2.70 -3.44 -10.89
C LYS A 141 2.16 -4.48 -11.89
N LYS A 142 2.89 -4.73 -12.97
CA LYS A 142 2.57 -5.74 -14.00
C LYS A 142 3.49 -6.98 -13.91
N ASP A 143 4.02 -7.27 -12.73
CA ASP A 143 4.83 -8.45 -12.46
C ASP A 143 5.99 -8.64 -13.46
N LEU A 144 6.68 -7.54 -13.79
CA LEU A 144 7.79 -7.49 -14.75
C LEU A 144 7.40 -7.91 -16.19
N ASN A 145 6.12 -7.87 -16.53
CA ASN A 145 5.62 -8.23 -17.84
C ASN A 145 5.73 -7.07 -18.83
N LEU A 146 6.68 -7.18 -19.77
CA LEU A 146 6.95 -6.14 -20.79
C LEU A 146 5.74 -5.81 -21.66
N SER A 147 4.94 -6.82 -22.05
CA SER A 147 3.82 -6.61 -22.98
C SER A 147 2.65 -5.90 -22.31
N ASP A 148 2.31 -6.31 -21.10
CA ASP A 148 1.24 -5.71 -20.32
C ASP A 148 1.60 -4.30 -19.84
N THR A 149 2.85 -4.10 -19.44
CA THR A 149 3.37 -2.77 -19.10
C THR A 149 3.32 -1.81 -20.29
N ALA A 150 3.81 -2.23 -21.45
CA ALA A 150 3.80 -1.39 -22.66
C ALA A 150 2.39 -1.00 -23.06
N ARG A 151 1.43 -1.94 -22.97
CA ARG A 151 0.01 -1.69 -23.20
C ARG A 151 -0.57 -0.68 -22.21
N GLN A 152 -0.28 -0.85 -20.93
CA GLN A 152 -0.75 0.06 -19.87
C GLN A 152 -0.21 1.47 -20.01
N LEU A 153 1.04 1.61 -20.47
CA LEU A 153 1.71 2.89 -20.70
C LEU A 153 1.38 3.52 -22.06
N TYR A 154 0.61 2.83 -22.89
CA TYR A 154 0.30 3.24 -24.28
C TYR A 154 1.55 3.51 -25.12
N ILE A 155 2.62 2.72 -24.94
CA ILE A 155 3.88 2.82 -25.69
C ILE A 155 4.20 1.52 -26.43
N HIS A 156 5.08 1.60 -27.44
CA HIS A 156 5.59 0.40 -28.10
C HIS A 156 6.50 -0.38 -27.13
N ARG A 157 6.46 -1.73 -27.21
CA ARG A 157 7.31 -2.61 -26.37
C ARG A 157 8.79 -2.25 -26.45
N ASN A 158 9.30 -1.90 -27.64
CA ASN A 158 10.71 -1.51 -27.82
C ASN A 158 11.04 -0.19 -27.08
N THR A 159 10.11 0.72 -26.95
CA THR A 159 10.28 1.95 -26.15
C THR A 159 10.43 1.60 -24.67
N LEU A 160 9.63 0.66 -24.15
CA LEU A 160 9.78 0.18 -22.79
C LEU A 160 11.16 -0.49 -22.58
N VAL A 161 11.54 -1.41 -23.49
CA VAL A 161 12.87 -2.05 -23.43
C VAL A 161 13.98 -1.01 -23.42
N TYR A 162 13.93 -0.02 -24.29
CA TYR A 162 14.91 1.07 -24.33
C TYR A 162 15.00 1.83 -23.00
N ARG A 163 13.85 2.10 -22.34
CA ARG A 163 13.82 2.75 -21.03
C ARG A 163 14.47 1.89 -19.94
N LEU A 164 14.16 0.59 -19.89
CA LEU A 164 14.77 -0.34 -18.95
C LEU A 164 16.28 -0.52 -19.19
N ASP A 165 16.70 -0.61 -20.46
CA ASP A 165 18.13 -0.65 -20.82
C ASP A 165 18.86 0.64 -20.40
N LYS A 166 18.17 1.79 -20.41
CA LYS A 166 18.75 3.05 -19.94
C LYS A 166 18.96 3.01 -18.43
N VAL A 167 18.03 2.43 -17.67
CA VAL A 167 18.20 2.22 -16.21
C VAL A 167 19.40 1.31 -15.98
N GLN A 168 19.45 0.15 -16.63
CA GLN A 168 20.54 -0.81 -16.48
C GLN A 168 21.93 -0.20 -16.79
N ARG A 169 22.06 0.54 -17.87
CA ARG A 169 23.33 1.20 -18.23
C ARG A 169 23.81 2.24 -17.22
N GLN A 170 22.89 2.90 -16.51
CA GLN A 170 23.25 3.97 -15.58
C GLN A 170 23.39 3.49 -14.14
N THR A 171 22.63 2.50 -13.74
CA THR A 171 22.63 1.98 -12.35
C THR A 171 23.37 0.66 -12.20
N GLY A 172 23.53 -0.09 -13.30
CA GLY A 172 24.02 -1.46 -13.26
C GLY A 172 22.93 -2.51 -12.99
N LEU A 173 21.69 -2.09 -12.64
CA LEU A 173 20.59 -2.97 -12.28
C LEU A 173 19.69 -3.25 -13.49
N ASP A 174 19.52 -4.52 -13.83
CA ASP A 174 18.54 -4.96 -14.84
C ASP A 174 17.20 -5.27 -14.17
N LEU A 175 16.28 -4.34 -14.22
CA LEU A 175 14.96 -4.48 -13.60
C LEU A 175 14.12 -5.65 -14.15
N ARG A 176 14.56 -6.32 -15.20
CA ARG A 176 13.95 -7.57 -15.73
C ARG A 176 14.43 -8.80 -14.96
N SER A 177 15.55 -8.70 -14.24
CA SER A 177 16.04 -9.71 -13.32
C SER A 177 15.35 -9.51 -11.95
N PHE A 178 14.78 -10.55 -11.39
CA PHE A 178 14.14 -10.48 -10.08
C PHE A 178 15.13 -10.00 -9.00
N ASP A 179 16.35 -10.51 -9.00
CA ASP A 179 17.36 -10.15 -8.00
C ASP A 179 17.73 -8.65 -8.04
N ASP A 180 17.84 -8.08 -9.24
CA ASP A 180 18.13 -6.65 -9.42
C ASP A 180 16.90 -5.78 -9.14
N ALA A 181 15.71 -6.29 -9.42
CA ALA A 181 14.45 -5.56 -9.24
C ALA A 181 14.11 -5.33 -7.75
N ILE A 182 14.58 -6.19 -6.85
CA ILE A 182 14.37 -6.06 -5.40
C ILE A 182 15.48 -5.26 -4.70
N THR A 183 16.55 -4.89 -5.40
CA THR A 183 17.64 -4.06 -4.89
C THR A 183 17.29 -2.59 -4.90
#